data_d9db78198c57129f9891b180e2bb056e
#
_entry.id   d9db78198c57129f9891b180e2bb056e
#
_cell.length_a   1.000
_cell.length_b   1.000
_cell.length_c   1.000
_cell.angle_alpha   90.00
_cell.angle_beta   90.00
_cell.angle_gamma   90.00
#
_symmetry.space_group_name_H-M   'P 1'
#
loop_
_entity.id
_entity.type
_entity.pdbx_description
1 polymer ?
#
loop_
_entity_poly.entity_id
_entity_poly.type
_entity_poly.pdbx_seq_one_letter_code
_entity_poly.pdbx_strand_id
1 'polypeptide(L)'
;MQYHLHTQLSEVCAYARSRGVVLKGDLPIGVSRTSADAWIHPRLFHMDSQAGAPPDAFSASGQNWGFPTYDWEHMAQDGYAWWQARMAKMAEYFDAFRIDHILGFFRIWEIPVHAVHGLLGYFNPALPYSADELRGMGFDTP
;
A
#
# COMPACT_ATOMS: atom_id res chain seq x y z
N MET A 1 -14.29 11.25 16.22
CA MET A 1 -13.49 11.85 15.12
C MET A 1 -14.04 11.44 13.75
N GLN A 2 -14.10 10.16 13.37
CA GLN A 2 -14.51 9.69 12.03
C GLN A 2 -15.88 10.19 11.57
N TYR A 3 -16.86 10.23 12.47
CA TYR A 3 -18.19 10.78 12.16
C TYR A 3 -18.11 12.25 11.71
N HIS A 4 -17.39 13.09 12.43
CA HIS A 4 -17.26 14.51 12.08
C HIS A 4 -16.51 14.70 10.75
N LEU A 5 -15.46 13.91 10.52
CA LEU A 5 -14.73 13.93 9.24
C LEU A 5 -15.64 13.54 8.08
N HIS A 6 -16.45 12.50 8.25
CA HIS A 6 -17.43 12.09 7.24
C HIS A 6 -18.42 13.21 6.92
N THR A 7 -19.04 13.79 7.96
CA THR A 7 -20.04 14.86 7.78
C THR A 7 -19.44 16.06 7.06
N GLN A 8 -18.30 16.56 7.54
CA GLN A 8 -17.64 17.74 6.95
C GLN A 8 -17.17 17.48 5.53
N LEU A 9 -16.56 16.33 5.25
CA LEU A 9 -16.10 16.01 3.90
C LEU A 9 -17.27 15.84 2.94
N SER A 10 -18.37 15.23 3.37
CA SER A 10 -19.58 15.10 2.56
C SER A 10 -20.19 16.45 2.19
N GLU A 11 -20.26 17.40 3.14
CA GLU A 11 -20.71 18.76 2.92
C GLU A 11 -19.81 19.51 1.92
N VAL A 12 -18.49 19.38 2.08
CA VAL A 12 -17.51 20.01 1.16
C VAL A 12 -17.63 19.44 -0.24
N CYS A 13 -17.78 18.12 -0.38
CA CYS A 13 -17.94 17.47 -1.68
C CYS A 13 -19.23 17.92 -2.37
N ALA A 14 -20.33 17.98 -1.62
CA ALA A 14 -21.61 18.48 -2.16
C ALA A 14 -21.50 19.95 -2.62
N TYR A 15 -20.86 20.79 -1.82
CA TYR A 15 -20.62 22.17 -2.18
C TYR A 15 -19.75 22.32 -3.43
N ALA A 16 -18.64 21.58 -3.51
CA ALA A 16 -17.74 21.59 -4.66
C ALA A 16 -18.49 21.19 -5.96
N ARG A 17 -19.27 20.10 -5.92
CA ARG A 17 -20.11 19.66 -7.06
C ARG A 17 -21.10 20.74 -7.47
N SER A 18 -21.76 21.44 -6.52
CA SER A 18 -22.70 22.52 -6.82
C SER A 18 -22.03 23.72 -7.52
N ARG A 19 -20.72 23.84 -7.44
CA ARG A 19 -19.92 24.88 -8.09
C ARG A 19 -19.18 24.38 -9.34
N GLY A 20 -19.45 23.16 -9.80
CA GLY A 20 -18.78 22.57 -10.96
C GLY A 20 -17.31 22.20 -10.69
N VAL A 21 -16.93 22.05 -9.43
CA VAL A 21 -15.57 21.64 -9.03
C VAL A 21 -15.55 20.14 -8.80
N VAL A 22 -14.68 19.45 -9.54
CA VAL A 22 -14.41 18.02 -9.37
C VAL A 22 -13.33 17.83 -8.32
N LEU A 23 -13.63 17.04 -7.29
CA LEU A 23 -12.64 16.64 -6.29
C LEU A 23 -12.04 15.29 -6.67
N LYS A 24 -10.73 15.26 -6.85
CA LYS A 24 -9.97 14.04 -7.09
C LYS A 24 -9.30 13.60 -5.79
N GLY A 25 -9.69 12.41 -5.29
CA GLY A 25 -9.07 11.78 -4.14
C GLY A 25 -7.74 11.13 -4.50
N ASP A 26 -6.94 10.83 -3.49
CA ASP A 26 -5.73 10.05 -3.59
C ASP A 26 -5.86 8.81 -2.70
N LEU A 27 -5.66 7.64 -3.28
CA LEU A 27 -5.74 6.37 -2.59
C LEU A 27 -4.31 5.88 -2.29
N PRO A 28 -3.81 6.10 -1.06
CA PRO A 28 -2.48 5.66 -0.70
C PRO A 28 -2.39 4.14 -0.65
N ILE A 29 -1.22 3.60 -0.98
CA ILE A 29 -0.97 2.15 -0.94
C ILE A 29 -1.05 1.59 0.49
N GLY A 30 -0.72 2.36 1.51
CA GLY A 30 -0.67 1.88 2.88
C GLY A 30 -1.58 2.61 3.85
N VAL A 31 -1.61 2.14 5.06
CA VAL A 31 -2.24 2.78 6.22
C VAL A 31 -1.20 2.97 7.32
N SER A 32 -1.37 4.00 8.14
CA SER A 32 -0.47 4.17 9.29
C SER A 32 -0.50 2.94 10.19
N ARG A 33 0.65 2.50 10.67
CA ARG A 33 0.79 1.39 11.62
C ARG A 33 -0.04 1.59 12.89
N THR A 34 -0.28 2.84 13.27
CA THR A 34 -1.05 3.24 14.46
C THR A 34 -2.47 3.71 14.10
N SER A 35 -2.94 3.44 12.87
CA SER A 35 -4.29 3.80 12.45
C SER A 35 -5.35 2.90 13.09
N ALA A 36 -6.59 3.36 13.03
CA ALA A 36 -7.75 2.56 13.43
C ALA A 36 -7.85 1.27 12.59
N ASP A 37 -7.53 1.32 11.29
CA ASP A 37 -7.56 0.17 10.40
C ASP A 37 -6.58 -0.92 10.85
N ALA A 38 -5.32 -0.56 11.09
CA ALA A 38 -4.31 -1.51 11.55
C ALA A 38 -4.63 -2.06 12.96
N TRP A 39 -5.29 -1.27 13.81
CA TRP A 39 -5.67 -1.69 15.15
C TRP A 39 -6.89 -2.62 15.16
N ILE A 40 -7.91 -2.31 14.36
CA ILE A 40 -9.15 -3.10 14.29
C ILE A 40 -8.94 -4.41 13.50
N HIS A 41 -8.14 -4.33 12.44
CA HIS A 41 -7.92 -5.42 11.49
C HIS A 41 -6.44 -5.83 11.36
N PRO A 42 -5.71 -6.12 12.46
CA PRO A 42 -4.28 -6.38 12.40
C PRO A 42 -3.90 -7.57 11.51
N ARG A 43 -4.82 -8.52 11.30
CA ARG A 43 -4.61 -9.70 10.45
C ARG A 43 -4.58 -9.40 8.95
N LEU A 44 -5.01 -8.21 8.54
CA LEU A 44 -4.93 -7.78 7.15
C LEU A 44 -3.56 -7.22 6.77
N PHE A 45 -2.63 -7.14 7.73
CA PHE A 45 -1.34 -6.48 7.58
C PHE A 45 -0.21 -7.31 8.18
N HIS A 46 0.93 -7.30 7.50
CA HIS A 46 2.18 -7.81 8.06
C HIS A 46 2.76 -6.76 9.02
N MET A 47 2.45 -6.91 10.31
CA MET A 47 2.83 -5.94 11.34
C MET A 47 4.31 -6.01 11.74
N ASP A 48 5.02 -7.03 11.31
CA ASP A 48 6.47 -7.25 11.50
C ASP A 48 7.32 -6.71 10.33
N SER A 49 6.67 -6.18 9.31
CA SER A 49 7.30 -5.58 8.13
C SER A 49 6.81 -4.16 7.87
N GLN A 50 7.44 -3.48 6.94
CA GLN A 50 7.09 -2.15 6.49
C GLN A 50 7.37 -1.98 5.00
N ALA A 51 6.51 -1.21 4.33
CA ALA A 51 6.65 -0.93 2.92
C ALA A 51 7.72 0.15 2.67
N GLY A 52 8.28 0.10 1.48
CA GLY A 52 9.24 1.10 1.01
C GLY A 52 9.57 0.94 -0.47
N ALA A 53 10.74 1.41 -0.84
CA ALA A 53 11.30 1.27 -2.17
C ALA A 53 12.76 0.84 -2.11
N PRO A 54 13.24 0.04 -3.09
CA PRO A 54 14.64 -0.34 -3.17
C PRO A 54 15.55 0.87 -3.42
N PRO A 55 16.86 0.73 -3.19
CA PRO A 55 17.84 1.73 -3.63
C PRO A 55 17.72 2.07 -5.10
N ASP A 56 17.82 3.35 -5.42
CA ASP A 56 17.81 3.87 -6.77
C ASP A 56 18.74 5.09 -6.91
N ALA A 57 18.72 5.74 -8.08
CA ALA A 57 19.54 6.91 -8.34
C ALA A 57 19.19 8.13 -7.48
N PHE A 58 17.99 8.18 -6.91
CA PHE A 58 17.52 9.28 -6.06
C PHE A 58 17.71 8.99 -4.57
N SER A 59 17.76 7.71 -4.18
CA SER A 59 17.93 7.28 -2.80
C SER A 59 18.82 6.04 -2.72
N ALA A 60 20.12 6.24 -2.47
CA ALA A 60 21.10 5.15 -2.39
C ALA A 60 20.83 4.16 -1.26
N SER A 61 20.11 4.55 -0.21
CA SER A 61 19.71 3.67 0.91
C SER A 61 18.29 3.11 0.78
N GLY A 62 17.62 3.36 -0.37
CA GLY A 62 16.21 3.07 -0.54
C GLY A 62 15.32 3.97 0.30
N GLN A 63 14.04 3.71 0.27
CA GLN A 63 13.05 4.43 1.06
C GLN A 63 12.36 3.48 2.01
N ASN A 64 12.14 3.92 3.24
CA ASN A 64 11.32 3.24 4.21
C ASN A 64 10.12 4.13 4.54
N TRP A 65 8.91 3.70 4.18
CA TRP A 65 7.69 4.48 4.37
C TRP A 65 7.01 4.21 5.72
N GLY A 66 7.45 3.18 6.46
CA GLY A 66 7.07 2.93 7.84
C GLY A 66 5.67 2.31 8.06
N PHE A 67 4.83 2.18 7.04
CA PHE A 67 3.53 1.53 7.18
C PHE A 67 3.61 0.02 6.88
N PRO A 68 2.75 -0.82 7.49
CA PRO A 68 2.76 -2.26 7.27
C PRO A 68 2.35 -2.63 5.84
N THR A 69 2.85 -3.74 5.34
CA THR A 69 2.42 -4.32 4.07
C THR A 69 1.13 -5.12 4.24
N TYR A 70 0.44 -5.43 3.14
CA TYR A 70 -0.82 -6.18 3.19
C TYR A 70 -0.59 -7.68 3.17
N ASP A 71 -1.35 -8.41 3.97
CA ASP A 71 -1.53 -9.86 3.85
C ASP A 71 -2.61 -10.14 2.80
N TRP A 72 -2.19 -10.18 1.54
CA TRP A 72 -3.09 -10.42 0.41
C TRP A 72 -3.73 -11.82 0.43
N GLU A 73 -3.04 -12.82 0.99
CA GLU A 73 -3.57 -14.18 1.11
C GLU A 73 -4.73 -14.22 2.11
N HIS A 74 -4.57 -13.53 3.23
CA HIS A 74 -5.65 -13.41 4.20
C HIS A 74 -6.83 -12.60 3.66
N MET A 75 -6.57 -11.48 2.98
CA MET A 75 -7.61 -10.66 2.36
C MET A 75 -8.38 -11.39 1.27
N ALA A 76 -7.75 -12.31 0.55
CA ALA A 76 -8.41 -13.09 -0.49
C ALA A 76 -9.50 -14.01 0.06
N GLN A 77 -9.40 -14.44 1.34
CA GLN A 77 -10.34 -15.38 1.96
C GLN A 77 -11.77 -14.83 2.06
N ASP A 78 -11.92 -13.52 2.16
CA ASP A 78 -13.23 -12.82 2.20
C ASP A 78 -13.52 -12.03 0.91
N GLY A 79 -12.75 -12.29 -0.16
CA GLY A 79 -12.90 -11.60 -1.44
C GLY A 79 -12.44 -10.13 -1.38
N TYR A 80 -11.45 -9.81 -0.55
CA TYR A 80 -10.91 -8.46 -0.38
C TYR A 80 -11.93 -7.45 0.15
N ALA A 81 -12.80 -7.87 1.07
CA ALA A 81 -13.91 -7.07 1.58
C ALA A 81 -13.46 -5.71 2.15
N TRP A 82 -12.32 -5.66 2.83
CA TRP A 82 -11.76 -4.40 3.33
C TRP A 82 -11.43 -3.41 2.19
N TRP A 83 -10.84 -3.90 1.09
CA TRP A 83 -10.54 -3.07 -0.07
C TRP A 83 -11.81 -2.61 -0.80
N GLN A 84 -12.81 -3.49 -0.91
CA GLN A 84 -14.11 -3.12 -1.48
C GLN A 84 -14.77 -1.99 -0.67
N ALA A 85 -14.77 -2.11 0.66
CA ALA A 85 -15.31 -1.07 1.54
C ALA A 85 -14.52 0.26 1.43
N ARG A 86 -13.19 0.18 1.32
CA ARG A 86 -12.33 1.36 1.12
C ARG A 86 -12.63 2.07 -0.19
N MET A 87 -12.75 1.33 -1.30
CA MET A 87 -13.10 1.89 -2.61
C MET A 87 -14.51 2.49 -2.61
N ALA A 88 -15.48 1.81 -2.02
CA ALA A 88 -16.84 2.32 -1.88
C ALA A 88 -16.86 3.64 -1.09
N LYS A 89 -16.08 3.72 -0.01
CA LYS A 89 -15.97 4.95 0.78
C LYS A 89 -15.33 6.10 0.00
N MET A 90 -14.32 5.83 -0.81
CA MET A 90 -13.72 6.84 -1.71
C MET A 90 -14.76 7.37 -2.73
N ALA A 91 -15.59 6.48 -3.28
CA ALA A 91 -16.63 6.86 -4.25
C ALA A 91 -17.75 7.73 -3.67
N GLU A 92 -17.97 7.70 -2.35
CA GLU A 92 -18.92 8.61 -1.69
C GLU A 92 -18.47 10.08 -1.78
N TYR A 93 -17.16 10.32 -1.69
CA TYR A 93 -16.59 11.67 -1.60
C TYR A 93 -16.09 12.21 -2.92
N PHE A 94 -15.42 11.37 -3.70
CA PHE A 94 -14.65 11.82 -4.86
C PHE A 94 -15.25 11.35 -6.16
N ASP A 95 -15.21 12.23 -7.17
CA ASP A 95 -15.69 11.94 -8.52
C ASP A 95 -14.62 11.21 -9.35
N ALA A 96 -13.36 11.29 -8.93
CA ALA A 96 -12.23 10.56 -9.46
C ALA A 96 -11.20 10.34 -8.35
N PHE A 97 -10.32 9.36 -8.50
CA PHE A 97 -9.18 9.18 -7.59
C PHE A 97 -7.96 8.63 -8.32
N ARG A 98 -6.80 8.95 -7.78
CA ARG A 98 -5.52 8.38 -8.19
C ARG A 98 -5.21 7.20 -7.26
N ILE A 99 -4.74 6.11 -7.82
CA ILE A 99 -4.14 5.02 -7.05
C ILE A 99 -2.64 5.33 -6.96
N ASP A 100 -2.17 5.52 -5.74
CA ASP A 100 -0.75 5.71 -5.51
C ASP A 100 -0.01 4.38 -5.48
N HIS A 101 1.20 4.35 -6.04
CA HIS A 101 2.07 3.19 -6.07
C HIS A 101 1.39 1.89 -6.55
N ILE A 102 0.79 1.91 -7.73
CA ILE A 102 0.04 0.78 -8.31
C ILE A 102 0.84 -0.53 -8.32
N LEU A 103 2.17 -0.48 -8.47
CA LEU A 103 3.02 -1.67 -8.44
C LEU A 103 2.95 -2.41 -7.10
N GLY A 104 2.69 -1.72 -6.01
CA GLY A 104 2.55 -2.30 -4.67
C GLY A 104 1.37 -3.24 -4.50
N PHE A 105 0.40 -3.23 -5.45
CA PHE A 105 -0.70 -4.20 -5.49
C PHE A 105 -0.29 -5.53 -6.12
N PHE A 106 0.82 -5.56 -6.83
CA PHE A 106 1.35 -6.78 -7.47
C PHE A 106 2.58 -7.30 -6.75
N ARG A 107 3.46 -6.40 -6.34
CA ARG A 107 4.64 -6.70 -5.52
C ARG A 107 5.09 -5.42 -4.84
N ILE A 108 5.42 -5.51 -3.57
CA ILE A 108 5.87 -4.40 -2.75
C ILE A 108 7.31 -4.62 -2.28
N TRP A 109 8.07 -3.54 -2.12
CA TRP A 109 9.35 -3.61 -1.42
C TRP A 109 9.06 -3.67 0.08
N GLU A 110 9.40 -4.80 0.69
CA GLU A 110 9.10 -5.11 2.08
C GLU A 110 10.39 -5.08 2.90
N ILE A 111 10.36 -4.35 3.99
CA ILE A 111 11.50 -4.07 4.84
C ILE A 111 11.19 -4.62 6.22
N PRO A 112 12.09 -5.38 6.88
CA PRO A 112 11.90 -5.82 8.27
C PRO A 112 11.66 -4.62 9.20
N VAL A 113 10.73 -4.75 10.15
CA VAL A 113 10.31 -3.63 11.03
C VAL A 113 11.45 -3.00 11.83
N HIS A 114 12.49 -3.76 12.12
CA HIS A 114 13.67 -3.28 12.86
C HIS A 114 14.69 -2.56 11.97
N ALA A 115 14.54 -2.62 10.65
CA ALA A 115 15.45 -1.95 9.72
C ALA A 115 14.99 -0.51 9.48
N VAL A 116 15.95 0.43 9.55
CA VAL A 116 15.69 1.86 9.36
C VAL A 116 15.68 2.23 7.87
N HIS A 117 16.58 1.62 7.10
CA HIS A 117 16.76 1.93 5.68
C HIS A 117 16.11 0.89 4.78
N GLY A 118 15.74 1.31 3.57
CA GLY A 118 15.19 0.44 2.54
C GLY A 118 16.16 -0.61 2.01
N LEU A 119 17.46 -0.45 2.26
CA LEU A 119 18.51 -1.33 1.74
C LEU A 119 18.34 -2.81 2.11
N LEU A 120 17.78 -3.10 3.29
CA LEU A 120 17.57 -4.47 3.79
C LEU A 120 16.21 -5.07 3.36
N GLY A 121 15.51 -4.43 2.44
CA GLY A 121 14.24 -4.91 1.94
C GLY A 121 14.39 -5.99 0.86
N TYR A 122 13.27 -6.55 0.51
CA TYR A 122 13.10 -7.50 -0.60
C TYR A 122 11.73 -7.31 -1.23
N PHE A 123 11.53 -7.79 -2.45
CA PHE A 123 10.19 -7.77 -3.05
C PHE A 123 9.31 -8.89 -2.48
N ASN A 124 8.09 -8.55 -2.11
CA ASN A 124 7.06 -9.50 -1.74
C ASN A 124 5.83 -9.33 -2.66
N PRO A 125 5.36 -10.37 -3.40
CA PRO A 125 6.02 -11.66 -3.55
C PRO A 125 7.37 -11.57 -4.26
N ALA A 126 8.32 -12.40 -3.84
CA ALA A 126 9.57 -12.59 -4.55
C ALA A 126 9.35 -13.53 -5.73
N LEU A 127 10.01 -13.22 -6.86
CA LEU A 127 10.08 -14.11 -8.02
C LEU A 127 11.55 -14.41 -8.29
N PRO A 128 12.18 -15.28 -7.49
CA PRO A 128 13.59 -15.60 -7.64
C PRO A 128 13.80 -16.40 -8.93
N TYR A 129 14.95 -16.16 -9.56
CA TYR A 129 15.41 -17.05 -10.61
C TYR A 129 15.74 -18.41 -10.04
N SER A 130 15.40 -19.47 -10.77
CA SER A 130 15.85 -20.82 -10.45
C SER A 130 17.36 -20.95 -10.70
N ALA A 131 17.98 -21.95 -10.08
CA ALA A 131 19.40 -22.22 -10.30
C ALA A 131 19.71 -22.49 -11.79
N ASP A 132 18.79 -23.15 -12.51
CA ASP A 132 18.97 -23.46 -13.93
C ASP A 132 18.87 -22.21 -14.80
N GLU A 133 17.98 -21.30 -14.50
CA GLU A 133 17.90 -20.00 -15.19
C GLU A 133 19.17 -19.16 -14.95
N LEU A 134 19.69 -19.12 -13.73
CA LEU A 134 20.92 -18.43 -13.41
C LEU A 134 22.12 -19.05 -14.13
N ARG A 135 22.23 -20.39 -14.18
CA ARG A 135 23.28 -21.06 -14.97
C ARG A 135 23.17 -20.76 -16.45
N GLY A 136 21.94 -20.74 -17.00
CA GLY A 136 21.68 -20.34 -18.38
C GLY A 136 22.10 -18.90 -18.70
N MET A 137 22.14 -18.01 -17.71
CA MET A 137 22.63 -16.62 -17.79
C MET A 137 24.14 -16.52 -17.56
N GLY A 138 24.85 -17.61 -17.27
CA GLY A 138 26.29 -17.65 -17.04
C GLY A 138 26.73 -17.37 -15.59
N PHE A 139 25.82 -17.49 -14.61
CA PHE A 139 26.16 -17.38 -13.20
C PHE A 139 26.49 -18.77 -12.62
N ASP A 140 27.59 -18.86 -11.86
CA ASP A 140 27.87 -20.03 -11.04
C ASP A 140 26.90 -20.05 -9.85
N THR A 141 26.11 -21.10 -9.76
CA THR A 141 25.23 -21.33 -8.62
C THR A 141 25.73 -22.52 -7.81
N PRO A 142 25.76 -22.42 -6.48
CA PRO A 142 26.16 -23.51 -5.62
C PRO A 142 25.24 -24.73 -5.76
#